data_8163c06419e17d4002bcbb3290c550ba
#
_entry.id   8163c06419e17d4002bcbb3290c550ba
#
_cell.length_a   1.000
_cell.length_b   1.000
_cell.length_c   1.000
_cell.angle_alpha   90.00
_cell.angle_beta   90.00
_cell.angle_gamma   90.00
#
_symmetry.space_group_name_H-M   'P 1'
#
loop_
_entity.id
_entity.type
_entity.pdbx_description
1 polymer ?
#
loop_
_entity_poly.entity_id
_entity_poly.type
_entity_poly.pdbx_seq_one_letter_code
_entity_poly.pdbx_strand_id
1 'polypeptide(L)'
;MEDQQPQMSLDLSKTTPILTAAGGKIWHQGYLLRKVSKFITGTNEDNVLPIQVFYDPETGEILKDGLPDEFKFILEDDQEN
;
A
#
# COMPACT_ATOMS: atom_id res chain seq x y z
N MET A 1 4.06 24.82 12.64
CA MET A 1 4.19 24.68 12.19
C MET A 1 3.99 24.36 11.50
N GLU A 2 3.84 24.21 11.39
CA GLU A 2 3.78 23.98 10.85
C GLU A 2 3.73 23.55 10.03
N ASP A 3 3.46 23.46 9.58
CA ASP A 3 3.42 23.08 8.83
C ASP A 3 3.85 22.64 8.05
N GLN A 4 4.15 22.26 8.13
CA GLN A 4 4.65 21.67 7.31
C GLN A 4 4.22 21.15 6.22
N GLN A 5 3.25 21.20 5.98
CA GLN A 5 2.65 20.81 4.81
C GLN A 5 3.14 21.56 3.71
N PRO A 6 3.34 20.96 2.61
CA PRO A 6 3.70 21.70 1.44
C PRO A 6 2.66 22.68 1.23
N GLN A 7 3.01 23.67 0.60
CA GLN A 7 2.16 24.68 0.41
C GLN A 7 1.30 24.58 -0.75
N MET A 8 0.92 23.45 -1.21
CA MET A 8 0.02 23.37 -2.26
C MET A 8 -1.24 23.86 -1.78
N SER A 9 -1.86 24.72 -2.29
CA SER A 9 -3.15 25.21 -1.93
C SER A 9 -4.19 24.26 -2.34
N LEU A 10 -4.19 23.11 -1.77
CA LEU A 10 -5.06 22.06 -2.18
C LEU A 10 -6.46 22.30 -1.68
N ASP A 11 -7.42 22.31 -2.56
CA ASP A 11 -8.82 22.46 -2.22
C ASP A 11 -9.45 21.09 -2.17
N LEU A 12 -9.78 20.64 -0.97
CA LEU A 12 -10.29 19.29 -0.81
C LEU A 12 -11.62 19.07 -1.49
N SER A 13 -12.36 20.16 -1.74
CA SER A 13 -13.64 19.98 -2.42
C SER A 13 -13.45 19.57 -3.88
N LYS A 14 -12.22 19.67 -4.39
CA LYS A 14 -11.91 19.26 -5.75
C LYS A 14 -11.27 17.90 -5.84
N THR A 15 -11.25 17.19 -4.73
CA THR A 15 -10.73 15.83 -4.72
C THR A 15 -11.90 14.87 -4.67
N THR A 16 -11.63 13.62 -4.92
CA THR A 16 -12.66 12.60 -4.84
C THR A 16 -12.25 11.54 -3.84
N PRO A 17 -13.20 10.94 -3.15
CA PRO A 17 -12.86 9.90 -2.18
C PRO A 17 -12.54 8.60 -2.89
N ILE A 18 -11.71 7.80 -2.26
CA ILE A 18 -11.45 6.45 -2.73
C ILE A 18 -12.16 5.53 -1.78
N LEU A 19 -13.21 4.86 -2.26
CA LEU A 19 -14.03 4.03 -1.42
C LEU A 19 -13.57 2.59 -1.46
N THR A 20 -13.79 1.87 -0.37
CA THR A 20 -13.52 0.44 -0.37
C THR A 20 -14.62 -0.25 -1.16
N ALA A 21 -14.40 -1.52 -1.49
CA ALA A 21 -15.38 -2.28 -2.24
C ALA A 21 -16.70 -2.38 -1.49
N ALA A 22 -16.66 -2.30 -0.19
CA ALA A 22 -17.87 -2.35 0.62
C ALA A 22 -18.49 -0.98 0.80
N GLY A 23 -17.95 0.05 0.19
CA GLY A 23 -18.51 1.40 0.29
C GLY A 23 -17.99 2.21 1.45
N GLY A 24 -17.03 1.70 2.19
CA GLY A 24 -16.46 2.43 3.30
C GLY A 24 -15.52 3.52 2.83
N LYS A 25 -15.22 4.46 3.71
CA LYS A 25 -14.41 5.60 3.38
C LYS A 25 -13.07 5.63 4.08
N ILE A 26 -12.84 4.71 4.97
CA ILE A 26 -11.64 4.76 5.80
C ILE A 26 -10.75 3.58 5.46
N TRP A 27 -9.49 3.88 5.25
CA TRP A 27 -8.47 2.86 4.97
C TRP A 27 -7.48 2.89 6.11
N HIS A 28 -6.98 1.73 6.47
CA HIS A 28 -5.93 1.63 7.49
C HIS A 28 -4.59 1.41 6.80
N GLN A 29 -3.54 1.74 7.49
CA GLN A 29 -2.19 1.58 6.96
C GLN A 29 -1.59 0.30 7.50
N GLY A 30 -0.99 -0.46 6.63
CA GLY A 30 -0.34 -1.70 7.03
C GLY A 30 0.83 -1.99 6.12
N TYR A 31 1.36 -3.21 6.21
CA TYR A 31 2.50 -3.60 5.41
C TYR A 31 2.30 -5.00 4.87
N LEU A 32 2.62 -5.16 3.60
CA LEU A 32 2.82 -6.48 3.04
C LEU A 32 4.26 -6.84 3.29
N LEU A 33 4.52 -8.09 3.63
CA LEU A 33 5.88 -8.53 3.86
C LEU A 33 6.25 -9.54 2.79
N ARG A 34 7.36 -9.30 2.12
CA ARG A 34 7.86 -10.20 1.10
C ARG A 34 9.20 -10.75 1.55
N LYS A 35 9.42 -12.02 1.32
CA LYS A 35 10.70 -12.62 1.66
C LYS A 35 11.61 -12.54 0.45
N VAL A 36 12.82 -12.07 0.66
CA VAL A 36 13.82 -11.99 -0.40
C VAL A 36 14.88 -13.02 -0.07
N SER A 37 15.09 -13.94 -1.00
CA SER A 37 16.02 -15.04 -0.79
C SER A 37 17.43 -14.54 -0.58
N LYS A 38 18.14 -15.20 0.30
CA LYS A 38 19.55 -14.87 0.54
C LYS A 38 20.39 -15.03 -0.72
N PHE A 39 19.96 -15.86 -1.65
CA PHE A 39 20.71 -16.04 -2.89
C PHE A 39 20.59 -14.82 -3.79
N ILE A 40 19.54 -14.02 -3.62
CA ILE A 40 19.41 -12.80 -4.40
C ILE A 40 20.18 -11.66 -3.77
N THR A 41 20.15 -11.56 -2.44
CA THR A 41 20.78 -10.46 -1.76
C THR A 41 22.26 -10.70 -1.48
N GLY A 42 22.70 -11.95 -1.51
CA GLY A 42 24.08 -12.25 -1.20
C GLY A 42 24.38 -12.21 0.28
N THR A 43 23.37 -12.28 1.11
CA THR A 43 23.56 -12.25 2.56
C THR A 43 23.49 -13.67 3.10
N ASN A 44 23.68 -13.81 4.42
CA ASN A 44 23.65 -15.13 5.05
C ASN A 44 22.24 -15.62 5.33
N GLU A 45 21.28 -14.74 5.31
CA GLU A 45 19.92 -15.10 5.66
C GLU A 45 18.96 -14.46 4.71
N ASP A 46 17.77 -15.04 4.60
CA ASP A 46 16.71 -14.41 3.85
C ASP A 46 16.33 -13.10 4.52
N ASN A 47 15.90 -12.16 3.74
CA ASN A 47 15.50 -10.86 4.24
C ASN A 47 14.01 -10.65 4.05
N VAL A 48 13.45 -9.75 4.82
CA VAL A 48 12.05 -9.41 4.73
C VAL A 48 11.94 -7.99 4.21
N LEU A 49 11.15 -7.81 3.16
CA LEU A 49 10.93 -6.50 2.56
C LEU A 49 9.52 -6.04 2.91
N PRO A 50 9.38 -4.97 3.67
CA PRO A 50 8.05 -4.44 3.98
C PRO A 50 7.62 -3.48 2.90
N ILE A 51 6.37 -3.59 2.48
CA ILE A 51 5.78 -2.71 1.48
C ILE A 51 4.55 -2.08 2.10
N GLN A 52 4.57 -0.76 2.27
CA GLN A 52 3.48 -0.07 2.90
C GLN A 52 2.26 -0.06 2.01
N VAL A 53 1.11 -0.36 2.56
CA VAL A 53 -0.14 -0.37 1.82
C VAL A 53 -1.24 0.21 2.69
N PHE A 54 -2.37 0.52 2.05
CA PHE A 54 -3.58 0.86 2.77
C PHE A 54 -4.57 -0.26 2.51
N TYR A 55 -5.34 -0.63 3.51
CA TYR A 55 -6.24 -1.74 3.37
C TYR A 55 -7.57 -1.44 4.07
N ASP A 56 -8.61 -2.11 3.60
CA ASP A 56 -9.93 -2.04 4.20
C ASP A 56 -9.92 -2.91 5.44
N PRO A 57 -10.13 -2.36 6.63
CA PRO A 57 -10.04 -3.16 7.86
C PRO A 57 -11.13 -4.23 7.97
N GLU A 58 -12.19 -4.09 7.20
CA GLU A 58 -13.27 -5.08 7.31
C GLU A 58 -13.07 -6.26 6.39
N THR A 59 -12.46 -6.06 5.25
CA THR A 59 -12.35 -7.14 4.28
C THR A 59 -10.90 -7.54 4.01
N GLY A 60 -9.95 -6.69 4.36
CA GLY A 60 -8.56 -6.94 4.03
C GLY A 60 -8.20 -6.52 2.62
N GLU A 61 -9.13 -5.92 1.89
CA GLU A 61 -8.87 -5.47 0.54
C GLU A 61 -7.75 -4.42 0.54
N ILE A 62 -6.81 -4.54 -0.37
CA ILE A 62 -5.70 -3.63 -0.44
C ILE A 62 -5.94 -2.61 -1.52
N LEU A 63 -5.71 -1.34 -1.20
CA LEU A 63 -5.87 -0.27 -2.15
C LEU A 63 -4.73 -0.32 -3.15
N LYS A 64 -5.07 -0.46 -4.41
CA LYS A 64 -4.07 -0.57 -5.46
C LYS A 64 -3.70 0.76 -6.07
N ASP A 65 -4.58 1.76 -5.94
CA ASP A 65 -4.26 3.09 -6.44
C ASP A 65 -3.05 3.62 -5.68
N GLY A 66 -2.14 4.21 -6.38
CA GLY A 66 -0.97 4.76 -5.71
C GLY A 66 0.17 3.79 -5.53
N LEU A 67 -0.05 2.50 -5.76
CA LEU A 67 1.04 1.55 -5.71
C LEU A 67 1.76 1.54 -7.05
N PRO A 68 3.09 1.42 -7.03
CA PRO A 68 3.79 1.22 -8.29
C PRO A 68 3.30 -0.05 -8.99
N ASP A 69 3.38 -0.04 -10.30
CA ASP A 69 2.87 -1.17 -11.07
C ASP A 69 3.54 -2.48 -10.69
N GLU A 70 4.80 -2.42 -10.35
CA GLU A 70 5.51 -3.63 -9.98
C GLU A 70 4.95 -4.26 -8.71
N PHE A 71 4.31 -3.46 -7.84
CA PHE A 71 3.72 -4.02 -6.64
C PHE A 71 2.31 -4.53 -6.92
N LYS A 72 1.65 -4.00 -7.94
CA LYS A 72 0.31 -4.46 -8.23
C LYS A 72 0.31 -5.91 -8.68
N PHE A 73 1.31 -6.30 -9.45
CA PHE A 73 1.36 -7.67 -9.90
C PHE A 73 1.63 -8.62 -8.73
N ILE A 74 2.34 -8.17 -7.72
CA ILE A 74 2.57 -8.98 -6.55
C ILE A 74 1.24 -9.29 -5.85
N LEU A 75 0.36 -8.30 -5.76
CA LEU A 75 -0.92 -8.52 -5.13
C LEU A 75 -1.75 -9.53 -5.92
N GLU A 76 -1.71 -9.43 -7.23
CA GLU A 76 -2.49 -10.35 -8.05
C GLU A 76 -1.94 -11.76 -7.93
N ASP A 77 -0.64 -11.89 -7.88
CA ASP A 77 -0.04 -13.19 -7.77
C ASP A 77 -0.40 -13.83 -6.44
N ASP A 78 -0.37 -13.07 -5.36
CA ASP A 78 -0.70 -13.60 -4.06
C ASP A 78 -2.16 -14.02 -3.97
N GLN A 79 -3.03 -13.37 -4.71
CA GLN A 79 -4.43 -13.68 -4.64
C GLN A 79 -4.79 -14.97 -5.35
N GLU A 80 -3.91 -15.46 -6.15
CA GLU A 80 -4.20 -16.69 -6.84
C GLU A 80 -4.12 -17.88 -5.95
N ASN A 81 -3.62 -17.72 -4.80
CA ASN A 81 -3.56 -18.83 -3.89
C ASN A 81 -4.68 -18.75 -2.90
#